data_f25d4bb1d10db2e49e84d740cfa94975
#
_entry.id   f25d4bb1d10db2e49e84d740cfa94975
#
_cell.length_a   1.000
_cell.length_b   1.000
_cell.length_c   1.000
_cell.angle_alpha   90.00
_cell.angle_beta   90.00
_cell.angle_gamma   90.00
#
_symmetry.space_group_name_H-M   'P 1'
#
loop_
_entity.id
_entity.type
_entity.pdbx_description
1 polymer ?
#
loop_
_entity_poly.entity_id
_entity_poly.type
_entity_poly.pdbx_seq_one_letter_code
_entity_poly.pdbx_strand_id
1 'polypeptide(L)'
;EIGVRLVGSEMCIRDRTIIGEIEGHDNLSGNSKTTKYEHILPQLAAIEDSEEIGGVLVLLNTMGGDVEAGLAIAEMLASLSKPTVSLVLGGSHSIGVPIAVSCDYSFIVPTGTMVIHPVRMNGMVIGVPQTFEYFKLIQDRITGFVCKHCKISRTKLEELMMETGFLTKDVGSILVGEEAVNHGIIDEVGGIDRAICRLRKMIEGNRKRDDKAMEK
;
A
#
# COMPACT_ATOMS: atom_id res chain seq x y z
N GLU A 1 -15.63 -13.83 -3.35
CA GLU A 1 -15.99 -14.18 -1.96
C GLU A 1 -14.87 -13.77 -1.03
N ILE A 2 -15.22 -13.06 0.02
CA ILE A 2 -14.27 -12.48 0.96
C ILE A 2 -14.06 -13.48 2.07
N GLY A 3 -12.88 -14.10 2.12
CA GLY A 3 -12.52 -15.03 3.17
C GLY A 3 -12.50 -14.38 4.56
N VAL A 4 -13.35 -14.83 5.47
CA VAL A 4 -13.28 -14.50 6.90
C VAL A 4 -12.51 -15.60 7.59
N ARG A 5 -11.38 -15.29 8.22
CA ARG A 5 -10.61 -16.24 9.03
C ARG A 5 -10.86 -15.97 10.50
N LEU A 6 -11.43 -16.95 11.18
CA LEU A 6 -11.60 -16.92 12.64
C LEU A 6 -10.25 -17.05 13.34
N VAL A 7 -9.98 -16.17 14.27
CA VAL A 7 -8.79 -16.18 15.14
C VAL A 7 -9.26 -16.33 16.58
N GLY A 8 -9.19 -17.52 17.12
CA GLY A 8 -9.72 -17.81 18.46
C GLY A 8 -11.24 -17.67 18.50
N SER A 9 -11.82 -17.68 19.67
CA SER A 9 -13.27 -17.72 19.84
C SER A 9 -14.03 -16.45 19.45
N GLU A 10 -13.39 -15.34 19.05
CA GLU A 10 -14.13 -14.07 18.93
C GLU A 10 -13.59 -12.98 17.98
N MET A 11 -12.54 -13.19 17.15
CA MET A 11 -12.13 -12.10 16.22
C MET A 11 -11.73 -12.57 14.84
N CYS A 12 -12.30 -11.90 13.82
CA CYS A 12 -12.05 -12.16 12.42
C CYS A 12 -10.93 -11.27 11.87
N ILE A 13 -10.02 -11.87 11.10
CA ILE A 13 -9.14 -11.14 10.18
C ILE A 13 -9.87 -11.01 8.85
N ARG A 14 -9.87 -9.80 8.28
CA ARG A 14 -10.42 -9.56 6.95
C ARG A 14 -9.29 -9.39 5.96
N ASP A 15 -9.28 -10.23 4.93
CA ASP A 15 -8.35 -10.10 3.83
C ASP A 15 -8.86 -9.08 2.81
N ARG A 16 -7.94 -8.28 2.24
CA ARG A 16 -8.17 -7.40 1.10
C ARG A 16 -7.11 -7.65 0.05
N THR A 17 -7.55 -7.76 -1.19
CA THR A 17 -6.64 -7.96 -2.33
C THR A 17 -6.62 -6.73 -3.21
N ILE A 18 -5.41 -6.27 -3.56
CA ILE A 18 -5.18 -5.22 -4.55
C ILE A 18 -4.34 -5.86 -5.64
N ILE A 19 -5.00 -6.25 -6.72
CA ILE A 19 -4.41 -7.05 -7.79
C ILE A 19 -4.69 -6.39 -9.15
N GLY A 20 -3.67 -6.36 -10.00
CA GLY A 20 -3.74 -5.75 -11.32
C GLY A 20 -3.55 -4.24 -11.28
N GLU A 21 -4.11 -3.53 -12.23
CA GLU A 21 -3.99 -2.07 -12.32
C GLU A 21 -5.00 -1.38 -11.39
N ILE A 22 -4.58 -0.32 -10.73
CA ILE A 22 -5.47 0.50 -9.88
C ILE A 22 -6.25 1.43 -10.80
N GLU A 23 -7.55 1.19 -10.88
CA GLU A 23 -8.48 1.91 -11.75
C GLU A 23 -9.04 3.14 -11.02
N GLY A 24 -8.97 4.29 -11.70
CA GLY A 24 -9.48 5.56 -11.22
C GLY A 24 -10.88 5.87 -11.74
N HIS A 25 -11.09 7.11 -12.21
CA HIS A 25 -12.39 7.56 -12.73
C HIS A 25 -12.70 7.03 -14.13
N ASP A 26 -11.66 6.67 -14.90
CA ASP A 26 -11.82 6.11 -16.24
C ASP A 26 -11.84 4.58 -16.17
N ASN A 27 -12.82 3.95 -16.84
CA ASN A 27 -12.89 2.51 -16.93
C ASN A 27 -11.80 1.99 -17.90
N LEU A 28 -10.98 1.10 -17.41
CA LEU A 28 -10.02 0.37 -18.24
C LEU A 28 -10.72 -0.69 -19.11
N SER A 29 -10.03 -1.17 -20.15
CA SER A 29 -10.60 -2.18 -21.05
C SER A 29 -11.01 -3.44 -20.27
N GLY A 30 -12.14 -4.05 -20.63
CA GLY A 30 -12.68 -5.23 -19.94
C GLY A 30 -11.79 -6.48 -19.94
N ASN A 31 -10.65 -6.45 -20.64
CA ASN A 31 -9.65 -7.51 -20.66
C ASN A 31 -8.52 -7.32 -19.66
N SER A 32 -8.46 -6.18 -18.96
CA SER A 32 -7.45 -5.91 -17.94
C SER A 32 -7.94 -6.37 -16.56
N LYS A 33 -7.04 -6.96 -15.78
CA LYS A 33 -7.32 -7.19 -14.35
C LYS A 33 -7.09 -5.88 -13.61
N THR A 34 -8.12 -5.40 -12.92
CA THR A 34 -8.08 -4.12 -12.21
C THR A 34 -8.57 -4.24 -10.79
N THR A 35 -8.10 -3.33 -9.94
CA THR A 35 -8.68 -3.05 -8.63
C THR A 35 -9.36 -1.69 -8.70
N LYS A 36 -10.66 -1.67 -8.52
CA LYS A 36 -11.48 -0.45 -8.54
C LYS A 36 -11.54 0.16 -7.14
N TYR A 37 -11.08 1.39 -7.01
CA TYR A 37 -11.01 2.07 -5.71
C TYR A 37 -12.41 2.29 -5.10
N GLU A 38 -13.43 2.54 -5.93
CA GLU A 38 -14.83 2.68 -5.49
C GLU A 38 -15.42 1.38 -4.91
N HIS A 39 -14.80 0.22 -5.16
CA HIS A 39 -15.16 -1.03 -4.51
C HIS A 39 -14.36 -1.26 -3.20
N ILE A 40 -13.13 -0.75 -3.13
CA ILE A 40 -12.27 -0.93 -1.96
C ILE A 40 -12.67 0.00 -0.81
N LEU A 41 -12.90 1.29 -1.09
CA LEU A 41 -13.19 2.27 -0.04
C LEU A 41 -14.43 1.93 0.81
N PRO A 42 -15.60 1.55 0.24
CA PRO A 42 -16.75 1.15 1.05
C PRO A 42 -16.49 -0.10 1.89
N GLN A 43 -15.67 -1.01 1.38
CA GLN A 43 -15.31 -2.21 2.13
C GLN A 43 -14.39 -1.89 3.32
N LEU A 44 -13.46 -0.95 3.18
CA LEU A 44 -12.62 -0.48 4.29
C LEU A 44 -13.47 0.27 5.34
N ALA A 45 -14.43 1.09 4.90
CA ALA A 45 -15.37 1.75 5.80
C ALA A 45 -16.21 0.74 6.58
N ALA A 46 -16.74 -0.30 5.93
CA ALA A 46 -17.48 -1.37 6.59
C ALA A 46 -16.62 -2.18 7.57
N ILE A 47 -15.32 -2.33 7.29
CA ILE A 47 -14.37 -2.95 8.23
C ILE A 47 -14.19 -2.07 9.46
N GLU A 48 -14.01 -0.77 9.28
CA GLU A 48 -13.84 0.17 10.40
C GLU A 48 -15.06 0.14 11.35
N ASP A 49 -16.27 0.11 10.79
CA ASP A 49 -17.52 0.10 11.54
C ASP A 49 -17.84 -1.27 12.21
N SER A 50 -17.22 -2.36 11.76
CA SER A 50 -17.54 -3.71 12.25
C SER A 50 -16.89 -4.02 13.60
N GLU A 51 -17.65 -4.40 14.60
CA GLU A 51 -17.12 -4.89 15.90
C GLU A 51 -16.53 -6.30 15.81
N GLU A 52 -16.88 -7.09 14.79
CA GLU A 52 -16.41 -8.48 14.61
C GLU A 52 -15.00 -8.56 14.01
N ILE A 53 -14.61 -7.54 13.23
CA ILE A 53 -13.32 -7.54 12.52
C ILE A 53 -12.26 -6.89 13.41
N GLY A 54 -11.26 -7.65 13.79
CA GLY A 54 -10.18 -7.20 14.67
C GLY A 54 -8.95 -6.66 13.94
N GLY A 55 -8.82 -6.91 12.63
CA GLY A 55 -7.69 -6.41 11.84
C GLY A 55 -7.76 -6.76 10.36
N VAL A 56 -6.92 -6.14 9.56
CA VAL A 56 -6.92 -6.23 8.10
C VAL A 56 -5.59 -6.75 7.58
N LEU A 57 -5.65 -7.74 6.68
CA LEU A 57 -4.51 -8.20 5.89
C LEU A 57 -4.69 -7.72 4.45
N VAL A 58 -3.75 -6.93 3.95
CA VAL A 58 -3.76 -6.42 2.57
C VAL A 58 -2.79 -7.21 1.71
N LEU A 59 -3.30 -7.93 0.73
CA LEU A 59 -2.49 -8.72 -0.21
C LEU A 59 -2.27 -7.93 -1.49
N LEU A 60 -1.02 -7.72 -1.87
CA LEU A 60 -0.63 -6.83 -2.96
C LEU A 60 0.04 -7.61 -4.10
N ASN A 61 -0.48 -7.40 -5.31
CA ASN A 61 0.17 -7.75 -6.57
C ASN A 61 -0.31 -6.78 -7.66
N THR A 62 0.22 -5.56 -7.66
CA THR A 62 -0.21 -4.48 -8.53
C THR A 62 0.97 -3.82 -9.26
N MET A 63 0.71 -3.42 -10.49
CA MET A 63 1.64 -2.59 -11.29
C MET A 63 1.47 -1.08 -11.01
N GLY A 64 0.56 -0.69 -10.14
CA GLY A 64 0.16 0.69 -9.92
C GLY A 64 -1.05 1.06 -10.77
N GLY A 65 -1.18 2.32 -11.15
CA GLY A 65 -2.30 2.85 -11.94
C GLY A 65 -2.61 4.28 -11.60
N ASP A 66 -3.91 4.59 -11.42
CA ASP A 66 -4.36 5.95 -11.11
C ASP A 66 -3.85 6.44 -9.75
N VAL A 67 -3.26 7.64 -9.75
CA VAL A 67 -2.60 8.21 -8.57
C VAL A 67 -3.60 8.60 -7.49
N GLU A 68 -4.70 9.25 -7.87
CA GLU A 68 -5.69 9.71 -6.89
C GLU A 68 -6.43 8.53 -6.26
N ALA A 69 -6.78 7.52 -7.05
CA ALA A 69 -7.37 6.29 -6.54
C ALA A 69 -6.41 5.54 -5.60
N GLY A 70 -5.14 5.43 -5.97
CA GLY A 70 -4.14 4.77 -5.14
C GLY A 70 -3.86 5.50 -3.82
N LEU A 71 -3.76 6.83 -3.85
CA LEU A 71 -3.62 7.64 -2.63
C LEU A 71 -4.89 7.56 -1.76
N ALA A 72 -6.08 7.56 -2.35
CA ALA A 72 -7.33 7.40 -1.58
C ALA A 72 -7.35 6.06 -0.83
N ILE A 73 -6.94 4.97 -1.47
CA ILE A 73 -6.84 3.66 -0.80
C ILE A 73 -5.77 3.69 0.31
N ALA A 74 -4.60 4.29 0.04
CA ALA A 74 -3.50 4.36 0.99
C ALA A 74 -3.88 5.18 2.25
N GLU A 75 -4.48 6.37 2.07
CA GLU A 75 -4.96 7.21 3.18
C GLU A 75 -6.07 6.51 3.98
N MET A 76 -6.99 5.81 3.30
CA MET A 76 -8.04 5.07 3.96
C MET A 76 -7.47 3.94 4.85
N LEU A 77 -6.50 3.17 4.33
CA LEU A 77 -5.80 2.13 5.11
C LEU A 77 -5.05 2.71 6.30
N ALA A 78 -4.30 3.81 6.09
CA ALA A 78 -3.52 4.47 7.13
C ALA A 78 -4.39 5.13 8.23
N SER A 79 -5.67 5.37 7.94
CA SER A 79 -6.63 5.98 8.89
C SER A 79 -7.48 4.98 9.67
N LEU A 80 -7.38 3.67 9.37
CA LEU A 80 -8.10 2.65 10.12
C LEU A 80 -7.63 2.59 11.57
N SER A 81 -8.57 2.47 12.51
CA SER A 81 -8.26 2.28 13.93
C SER A 81 -7.80 0.85 14.25
N LYS A 82 -8.10 -0.08 13.35
CA LYS A 82 -7.80 -1.52 13.47
C LYS A 82 -6.41 -1.84 12.96
N PRO A 83 -5.69 -2.79 13.58
CA PRO A 83 -4.40 -3.25 13.09
C PRO A 83 -4.42 -3.67 11.64
N THR A 84 -3.46 -3.21 10.88
CA THR A 84 -3.30 -3.49 9.45
C THR A 84 -1.93 -4.08 9.14
N VAL A 85 -1.89 -5.08 8.29
CA VAL A 85 -0.64 -5.66 7.76
C VAL A 85 -0.74 -5.76 6.25
N SER A 86 0.27 -5.28 5.54
CA SER A 86 0.41 -5.49 4.10
C SER A 86 1.36 -6.64 3.78
N LEU A 87 1.11 -7.35 2.68
CA LEU A 87 1.98 -8.39 2.15
C LEU A 87 2.10 -8.25 0.64
N VAL A 88 3.28 -7.88 0.17
CA VAL A 88 3.62 -7.83 -1.25
C VAL A 88 3.98 -9.25 -1.72
N LEU A 89 3.11 -9.86 -2.54
CA LEU A 89 3.26 -11.24 -3.05
C LEU A 89 3.94 -11.33 -4.41
N GLY A 90 3.75 -10.33 -5.27
CA GLY A 90 4.37 -10.24 -6.59
C GLY A 90 4.98 -8.86 -6.76
N GLY A 91 4.18 -7.89 -7.17
CA GLY A 91 4.60 -6.50 -7.32
C GLY A 91 3.81 -5.53 -6.45
N SER A 92 4.45 -4.46 -6.01
CA SER A 92 3.78 -3.26 -5.51
C SER A 92 4.48 -2.07 -6.15
N HIS A 93 4.08 -1.75 -7.38
CA HIS A 93 4.79 -0.82 -8.24
C HIS A 93 4.11 0.55 -8.27
N SER A 94 4.91 1.61 -8.50
CA SER A 94 4.39 2.97 -8.71
C SER A 94 3.49 3.40 -7.54
N ILE A 95 2.23 3.74 -7.79
CA ILE A 95 1.26 4.11 -6.75
C ILE A 95 0.87 2.93 -5.81
N GLY A 96 1.27 1.72 -6.12
CA GLY A 96 1.19 0.57 -5.20
C GLY A 96 2.15 0.71 -4.01
N VAL A 97 3.26 1.46 -4.15
CA VAL A 97 4.23 1.67 -3.06
C VAL A 97 3.60 2.37 -1.86
N PRO A 98 2.91 3.52 -2.00
CA PRO A 98 2.14 4.13 -0.90
C PRO A 98 1.17 3.16 -0.23
N ILE A 99 0.47 2.33 -1.00
CA ILE A 99 -0.49 1.36 -0.44
C ILE A 99 0.23 0.30 0.40
N ALA A 100 1.40 -0.19 -0.05
CA ALA A 100 2.16 -1.17 0.72
C ALA A 100 2.63 -0.63 2.08
N VAL A 101 3.04 0.63 2.14
CA VAL A 101 3.56 1.26 3.36
C VAL A 101 2.48 1.90 4.23
N SER A 102 1.23 1.96 3.78
CA SER A 102 0.12 2.58 4.53
C SER A 102 -0.35 1.76 5.74
N CYS A 103 -0.02 0.47 5.78
CA CYS A 103 -0.37 -0.41 6.88
C CYS A 103 0.58 -0.25 8.07
N ASP A 104 0.12 -0.61 9.29
CA ASP A 104 0.94 -0.55 10.51
C ASP A 104 2.20 -1.42 10.45
N TYR A 105 2.19 -2.47 9.63
CA TYR A 105 3.35 -3.32 9.37
C TYR A 105 3.31 -3.91 7.95
N SER A 106 4.46 -3.99 7.32
CA SER A 106 4.58 -4.39 5.92
C SER A 106 5.52 -5.57 5.72
N PHE A 107 5.09 -6.52 4.87
CA PHE A 107 5.89 -7.65 4.43
C PHE A 107 6.06 -7.67 2.92
N ILE A 108 7.19 -8.21 2.47
CA ILE A 108 7.44 -8.57 1.08
C ILE A 108 7.98 -10.00 1.00
N VAL A 109 7.53 -10.81 0.03
CA VAL A 109 8.13 -12.12 -0.20
C VAL A 109 9.52 -11.98 -0.84
N PRO A 110 10.43 -12.97 -0.72
CA PRO A 110 11.80 -12.85 -1.26
C PRO A 110 11.88 -12.48 -2.74
N THR A 111 10.92 -12.90 -3.54
CA THR A 111 10.83 -12.61 -4.99
C THR A 111 9.92 -11.43 -5.32
N GLY A 112 9.32 -10.82 -4.30
CA GLY A 112 8.44 -9.65 -4.47
C GLY A 112 9.24 -8.44 -4.95
N THR A 113 8.60 -7.59 -5.74
CA THR A 113 9.26 -6.43 -6.35
C THR A 113 8.54 -5.13 -6.03
N MET A 114 9.29 -4.06 -5.90
CA MET A 114 8.79 -2.69 -5.83
C MET A 114 9.46 -1.86 -6.91
N VAL A 115 8.67 -1.18 -7.73
CA VAL A 115 9.18 -0.25 -8.75
C VAL A 115 8.89 1.16 -8.30
N ILE A 116 9.96 1.92 -8.12
CA ILE A 116 9.93 3.31 -7.63
C ILE A 116 10.38 4.20 -8.78
N HIS A 117 9.50 5.10 -9.22
CA HIS A 117 9.77 6.02 -10.32
C HIS A 117 9.02 7.35 -10.12
N PRO A 118 9.42 8.44 -10.82
CA PRO A 118 8.70 9.70 -10.79
C PRO A 118 7.30 9.56 -11.37
N VAL A 119 6.41 10.49 -11.02
CA VAL A 119 5.08 10.61 -11.63
C VAL A 119 5.22 10.76 -13.15
N ARG A 120 4.40 10.01 -13.90
CA ARG A 120 4.35 10.02 -15.35
C ARG A 120 2.99 10.48 -15.84
N MET A 121 2.97 11.12 -16.99
CA MET A 121 1.74 11.46 -17.70
C MET A 121 1.85 11.07 -19.17
N ASN A 122 0.75 10.55 -19.70
CA ASN A 122 0.53 10.45 -21.13
C ASN A 122 -0.60 11.40 -21.52
N GLY A 123 -0.37 12.30 -22.47
CA GLY A 123 -1.41 13.21 -22.93
C GLY A 123 -0.90 14.53 -23.49
N MET A 124 -1.84 15.40 -23.86
CA MET A 124 -1.56 16.74 -24.34
C MET A 124 -1.23 17.66 -23.15
N VAL A 125 -0.13 18.39 -23.24
CA VAL A 125 0.26 19.41 -22.26
C VAL A 125 -0.21 20.78 -22.74
N ILE A 126 -1.08 21.42 -21.94
CA ILE A 126 -1.53 22.80 -22.16
C ILE A 126 -1.03 23.63 -20.96
N GLY A 127 -0.19 24.64 -21.25
CA GLY A 127 0.40 25.47 -20.20
C GLY A 127 1.55 24.77 -19.46
N VAL A 128 2.74 24.79 -20.07
CA VAL A 128 3.93 24.08 -19.57
C VAL A 128 4.28 24.42 -18.10
N PRO A 129 4.33 25.70 -17.65
CA PRO A 129 4.65 26.00 -16.25
C PRO A 129 3.63 25.42 -15.26
N GLN A 130 2.33 25.57 -15.55
CA GLN A 130 1.26 25.08 -14.68
C GLN A 130 1.26 23.56 -14.59
N THR A 131 1.52 22.88 -15.71
CA THR A 131 1.64 21.44 -15.75
C THR A 131 2.82 20.95 -14.91
N PHE A 132 3.97 21.63 -15.01
CA PHE A 132 5.15 21.30 -14.21
C PHE A 132 4.87 21.44 -12.71
N GLU A 133 4.28 22.57 -12.28
CA GLU A 133 3.92 22.78 -10.87
C GLU A 133 2.90 21.75 -10.37
N TYR A 134 1.94 21.38 -11.19
CA TYR A 134 0.97 20.33 -10.85
C TYR A 134 1.63 18.96 -10.64
N PHE A 135 2.55 18.55 -11.54
CA PHE A 135 3.28 17.30 -11.36
C PHE A 135 4.18 17.30 -10.14
N LYS A 136 4.83 18.42 -9.87
CA LYS A 136 5.63 18.58 -8.66
C LYS A 136 4.77 18.43 -7.41
N LEU A 137 3.59 19.02 -7.39
CA LEU A 137 2.63 18.85 -6.27
C LEU A 137 2.24 17.39 -6.07
N ILE A 138 1.91 16.68 -7.14
CA ILE A 138 1.57 15.23 -7.06
C ILE A 138 2.77 14.43 -6.55
N GLN A 139 3.95 14.68 -7.10
CA GLN A 139 5.19 14.03 -6.67
C GLN A 139 5.46 14.25 -5.18
N ASP A 140 5.30 15.50 -4.71
CA ASP A 140 5.49 15.87 -3.30
C ASP A 140 4.48 15.19 -2.38
N ARG A 141 3.21 15.01 -2.80
CA ARG A 141 2.18 14.26 -2.06
C ARG A 141 2.59 12.81 -1.89
N ILE A 142 3.02 12.14 -2.97
CA ILE A 142 3.44 10.72 -2.94
C ILE A 142 4.68 10.55 -2.06
N THR A 143 5.73 11.34 -2.28
CA THR A 143 6.97 11.22 -1.50
C THR A 143 6.74 11.55 -0.02
N GLY A 144 5.93 12.57 0.25
CA GLY A 144 5.54 12.93 1.62
C GLY A 144 4.80 11.82 2.33
N PHE A 145 3.84 11.18 1.65
CA PHE A 145 3.10 10.04 2.20
C PHE A 145 4.04 8.86 2.50
N VAL A 146 4.85 8.43 1.53
CA VAL A 146 5.77 7.30 1.70
C VAL A 146 6.74 7.55 2.86
N CYS A 147 7.40 8.71 2.89
CA CYS A 147 8.35 9.03 3.98
C CYS A 147 7.72 9.16 5.36
N LYS A 148 6.42 9.46 5.45
CA LYS A 148 5.67 9.48 6.71
C LYS A 148 5.39 8.08 7.25
N HIS A 149 5.21 7.09 6.38
CA HIS A 149 4.74 5.75 6.73
C HIS A 149 5.82 4.66 6.70
N CYS A 150 7.06 5.00 6.34
CA CYS A 150 8.19 4.05 6.38
C CYS A 150 9.48 4.74 6.85
N LYS A 151 10.60 4.03 6.83
CA LYS A 151 11.88 4.49 7.42
C LYS A 151 12.80 5.18 6.42
N ILE A 152 12.45 5.17 5.12
CA ILE A 152 13.29 5.77 4.07
C ILE A 152 13.33 7.29 4.20
N SER A 153 14.49 7.89 4.03
CA SER A 153 14.59 9.34 3.95
C SER A 153 14.08 9.86 2.59
N ARG A 154 13.55 11.10 2.58
CA ARG A 154 13.09 11.73 1.34
C ARG A 154 14.18 11.79 0.28
N THR A 155 15.39 12.18 0.66
CA THR A 155 16.54 12.24 -0.26
C THR A 155 16.80 10.88 -0.90
N LYS A 156 16.81 9.79 -0.10
CA LYS A 156 17.05 8.46 -0.63
C LYS A 156 15.91 7.96 -1.54
N LEU A 157 14.69 8.28 -1.21
CA LEU A 157 13.53 7.95 -2.06
C LEU A 157 13.61 8.68 -3.41
N GLU A 158 13.96 9.97 -3.41
CA GLU A 158 14.13 10.78 -4.62
C GLU A 158 15.33 10.29 -5.46
N GLU A 159 16.44 9.87 -4.84
CA GLU A 159 17.55 9.21 -5.54
C GLU A 159 17.09 7.94 -6.27
N LEU A 160 16.36 7.04 -5.58
CA LEU A 160 15.83 5.81 -6.19
C LEU A 160 14.86 6.12 -7.35
N MET A 161 14.06 7.17 -7.23
CA MET A 161 13.14 7.61 -8.30
C MET A 161 13.88 8.08 -9.55
N MET A 162 15.05 8.69 -9.38
CA MET A 162 15.80 9.31 -10.47
C MET A 162 16.94 8.43 -10.98
N GLU A 163 17.10 7.20 -10.47
CA GLU A 163 18.14 6.28 -10.89
C GLU A 163 17.97 5.91 -12.37
N THR A 164 19.09 5.87 -13.09
CA THR A 164 19.12 5.54 -14.53
C THR A 164 19.97 4.30 -14.76
N GLY A 165 19.57 3.45 -15.70
CA GLY A 165 20.38 2.31 -16.15
C GLY A 165 19.77 0.93 -15.95
N PHE A 166 18.88 0.73 -15.01
CA PHE A 166 18.21 -0.57 -14.82
C PHE A 166 16.94 -0.68 -15.68
N LEU A 167 16.18 0.38 -15.74
CA LEU A 167 15.01 0.49 -16.63
C LEU A 167 15.52 1.05 -17.98
N THR A 168 15.77 0.20 -18.96
CA THR A 168 16.42 0.54 -20.25
C THR A 168 15.73 1.63 -21.07
N LYS A 169 14.53 2.07 -20.71
CA LYS A 169 13.76 3.12 -21.39
C LYS A 169 13.19 4.18 -20.44
N ASP A 170 13.56 4.16 -19.14
CA ASP A 170 12.93 5.01 -18.15
C ASP A 170 13.84 5.26 -16.93
N VAL A 171 13.46 6.21 -16.08
CA VAL A 171 14.09 6.46 -14.80
C VAL A 171 13.33 5.75 -13.67
N GLY A 172 14.05 5.31 -12.64
CA GLY A 172 13.52 4.64 -11.47
C GLY A 172 14.29 3.38 -11.10
N SER A 173 13.97 2.83 -9.96
CA SER A 173 14.61 1.64 -9.38
C SER A 173 13.63 0.50 -9.22
N ILE A 174 14.14 -0.73 -9.37
CA ILE A 174 13.44 -1.96 -9.03
C ILE A 174 14.12 -2.52 -7.78
N LEU A 175 13.37 -2.69 -6.70
CA LEU A 175 13.84 -3.30 -5.47
C LEU A 175 13.22 -4.69 -5.32
N VAL A 176 14.02 -5.69 -5.01
CA VAL A 176 13.59 -7.08 -4.87
C VAL A 176 13.73 -7.54 -3.42
N GLY A 177 12.66 -8.02 -2.83
CA GLY A 177 12.66 -8.63 -1.50
C GLY A 177 13.42 -7.82 -0.44
N GLU A 178 14.61 -8.29 -0.06
CA GLU A 178 15.45 -7.67 0.96
C GLU A 178 15.92 -6.25 0.63
N GLU A 179 16.04 -5.89 -0.65
CA GLU A 179 16.43 -4.52 -1.02
C GLU A 179 15.39 -3.50 -0.55
N ALA A 180 14.09 -3.82 -0.65
CA ALA A 180 13.03 -2.96 -0.15
C ALA A 180 13.10 -2.77 1.38
N VAL A 181 13.51 -3.81 2.12
CA VAL A 181 13.72 -3.75 3.57
C VAL A 181 14.98 -2.96 3.91
N ASN A 182 16.09 -3.21 3.20
CA ASN A 182 17.37 -2.53 3.43
C ASN A 182 17.28 -1.02 3.18
N HIS A 183 16.44 -0.60 2.23
CA HIS A 183 16.12 0.82 2.01
C HIS A 183 15.10 1.40 3.01
N GLY A 184 14.56 0.57 3.89
CA GLY A 184 13.61 1.01 4.91
C GLY A 184 12.21 1.34 4.39
N ILE A 185 11.81 0.80 3.23
CA ILE A 185 10.48 0.96 2.66
C ILE A 185 9.53 -0.07 3.25
N ILE A 186 9.93 -1.34 3.27
CA ILE A 186 9.18 -2.45 3.86
C ILE A 186 9.83 -2.85 5.18
N ASP A 187 9.03 -3.33 6.15
CA ASP A 187 9.54 -3.68 7.47
C ASP A 187 10.28 -5.02 7.47
N GLU A 188 9.80 -6.04 6.73
CA GLU A 188 10.33 -7.38 6.84
C GLU A 188 10.11 -8.23 5.59
N VAL A 189 11.08 -9.10 5.27
CA VAL A 189 10.89 -10.17 4.29
C VAL A 189 10.16 -11.35 4.95
N GLY A 190 9.00 -11.74 4.40
CA GLY A 190 8.21 -12.84 4.95
C GLY A 190 7.02 -13.21 4.08
N GLY A 191 6.46 -14.39 4.34
CA GLY A 191 5.28 -14.91 3.67
C GLY A 191 4.00 -14.69 4.46
N ILE A 192 2.93 -15.35 4.01
CA ILE A 192 1.59 -15.24 4.59
C ILE A 192 1.53 -15.68 6.05
N ASP A 193 2.33 -16.67 6.42
CA ASP A 193 2.44 -17.19 7.79
C ASP A 193 2.92 -16.10 8.77
N ARG A 194 3.99 -15.39 8.40
CA ARG A 194 4.55 -14.30 9.20
C ARG A 194 3.60 -13.11 9.28
N ALA A 195 2.99 -12.75 8.15
CA ALA A 195 2.03 -11.64 8.08
C ALA A 195 0.82 -11.90 8.98
N ILE A 196 0.22 -13.08 8.93
CA ILE A 196 -0.90 -13.46 9.80
C ILE A 196 -0.46 -13.52 11.26
N CYS A 197 0.71 -14.10 11.57
CA CYS A 197 1.22 -14.15 12.93
C CYS A 197 1.43 -12.75 13.52
N ARG A 198 1.98 -11.82 12.72
CA ARG A 198 2.17 -10.43 13.12
C ARG A 198 0.85 -9.74 13.40
N LEU A 199 -0.12 -9.87 12.48
CA LEU A 199 -1.44 -9.25 12.62
C LEU A 199 -2.17 -9.75 13.87
N ARG A 200 -2.13 -11.05 14.15
CA ARG A 200 -2.70 -11.63 15.39
C ARG A 200 -2.13 -11.01 16.66
N LYS A 201 -0.79 -10.89 16.72
CA LYS A 201 -0.12 -10.26 17.86
C LYS A 201 -0.52 -8.79 18.05
N MET A 202 -0.73 -8.06 16.96
CA MET A 202 -1.16 -6.67 17.01
C MET A 202 -2.60 -6.55 17.52
N ILE A 203 -3.51 -7.41 17.04
CA ILE A 203 -4.89 -7.50 17.50
C ILE A 203 -4.95 -7.79 19.01
N GLU A 204 -4.22 -8.82 19.48
CA GLU A 204 -4.16 -9.17 20.90
C GLU A 204 -3.58 -8.02 21.77
N GLY A 205 -2.60 -7.30 21.22
CA GLY A 205 -1.99 -6.15 21.89
C GLY A 205 -2.95 -4.96 22.05
N ASN A 206 -3.80 -4.70 21.06
CA ASN A 206 -4.82 -3.65 21.12
C ASN A 206 -5.89 -3.99 22.17
N ARG A 207 -6.44 -5.22 22.16
CA ARG A 207 -7.43 -5.67 23.15
C ARG A 207 -6.96 -5.45 24.58
N LYS A 208 -5.74 -5.86 24.90
CA LYS A 208 -5.17 -5.67 26.26
C LYS A 208 -5.04 -4.20 26.67
N ARG A 209 -4.95 -3.28 25.71
CA ARG A 209 -4.93 -1.83 25.98
C ARG A 209 -6.32 -1.30 26.26
N ASP A 210 -7.30 -1.74 25.48
CA ASP A 210 -8.70 -1.35 25.61
C ASP A 210 -9.30 -1.87 26.93
N ASP A 211 -9.05 -3.13 27.27
CA ASP A 211 -9.48 -3.71 28.56
C ASP A 211 -8.92 -2.92 29.76
N LYS A 212 -7.63 -2.56 29.72
CA LYS A 212 -7.01 -1.73 30.76
C LYS A 212 -7.51 -0.29 30.83
N ALA A 213 -8.02 0.23 29.72
CA ALA A 213 -8.60 1.58 29.68
C ALA A 213 -10.03 1.61 30.27
N MET A 214 -10.77 0.50 30.13
CA MET A 214 -12.13 0.36 30.71
C MET A 214 -12.12 0.04 32.23
N GLU A 215 -11.00 -0.48 32.77
CA GLU A 215 -10.85 -0.76 34.21
C GLU A 215 -10.46 0.47 35.06
N LYS A 216 -10.24 1.64 34.43
CA LYS A 216 -9.88 2.91 35.08
C LYS A 216 -11.03 3.90 35.07
#